data_9d77f4c55df34bf54a294d324e9166c6
#
_entry.id   9d77f4c55df34bf54a294d324e9166c6
#
_cell.length_a   1.000
_cell.length_b   1.000
_cell.length_c   1.000
_cell.angle_alpha   90.00
_cell.angle_beta   90.00
_cell.angle_gamma   90.00
#
_symmetry.space_group_name_H-M   'P 1'
#
loop_
_entity.id
_entity.type
_entity.pdbx_description
1 polymer ?
#
loop_
_entity_poly.entity_id
_entity_poly.type
_entity_poly.pdbx_seq_one_letter_code
_entity_poly.pdbx_strand_id
1 'polypeptide(L)'
;MALQLINYKPIGFSDTNLPTSFYIDDQGLITRDKPKTFEIVDCNKAYLSPGWTDLHVHIWHGGTDISIRADEAGFKRGVTTLVDAGSAGEATFHGLREYVIERQRETIKAFINIGSIGLVACNRVPELIDDRFIDVDRTLRVIEENK
;
A
#
# COMPACT_ATOMS: atom_id res chain seq x y z
N MET A 1 -13.51 -4.06 19.63
CA MET A 1 -14.20 -5.34 19.96
C MET A 1 -13.42 -6.47 19.33
N ALA A 2 -13.03 -7.46 20.13
CA ALA A 2 -12.23 -8.58 19.66
C ALA A 2 -13.05 -9.51 18.75
N LEU A 3 -12.37 -10.24 17.85
CA LEU A 3 -12.99 -11.20 16.93
C LEU A 3 -12.32 -12.56 17.08
N GLN A 4 -13.08 -13.62 16.82
CA GLN A 4 -12.55 -14.96 16.55
C GLN A 4 -12.85 -15.33 15.11
N LEU A 5 -11.84 -15.63 14.31
CA LEU A 5 -12.01 -16.17 12.96
C LEU A 5 -11.97 -17.68 13.00
N ILE A 6 -12.98 -18.32 12.40
CA ILE A 6 -13.11 -19.77 12.32
C ILE A 6 -13.43 -20.22 10.89
N ASN A 7 -13.24 -21.52 10.63
CA ASN A 7 -13.69 -22.17 9.40
C ASN A 7 -13.15 -21.53 8.10
N TYR A 8 -11.85 -21.19 8.08
CA TYR A 8 -11.15 -20.64 6.92
C TYR A 8 -10.21 -21.66 6.28
N LYS A 9 -9.79 -21.39 5.04
CA LYS A 9 -8.72 -22.10 4.33
C LYS A 9 -7.51 -21.19 4.22
N PRO A 10 -6.39 -21.48 4.93
CA PRO A 10 -5.21 -20.63 4.88
C PRO A 10 -4.54 -20.73 3.51
N ILE A 11 -4.04 -19.58 3.00
CA ILE A 11 -3.27 -19.48 1.77
C ILE A 11 -2.13 -18.46 1.95
N GLY A 12 -0.97 -18.71 1.34
CA GLY A 12 0.17 -17.79 1.41
C GLY A 12 0.95 -17.83 2.72
N PHE A 13 0.72 -18.83 3.55
CA PHE A 13 1.49 -19.06 4.78
C PHE A 13 2.52 -20.17 4.55
N SER A 14 3.73 -19.99 5.07
CA SER A 14 4.80 -20.99 5.01
C SER A 14 4.64 -22.12 6.05
N ASP A 15 3.89 -21.88 7.11
CA ASP A 15 3.65 -22.85 8.16
C ASP A 15 2.37 -23.65 7.86
N THR A 16 2.52 -24.97 7.75
CA THR A 16 1.40 -25.90 7.56
C THR A 16 0.62 -26.18 8.84
N ASN A 17 1.14 -25.77 10.01
CA ASN A 17 0.52 -25.97 11.33
C ASN A 17 -0.27 -24.74 11.80
N LEU A 18 -0.90 -24.02 10.89
CA LEU A 18 -1.76 -22.91 11.28
C LEU A 18 -2.93 -23.39 12.13
N PRO A 19 -3.27 -22.64 13.18
CA PRO A 19 -4.41 -22.98 14.00
C PRO A 19 -5.70 -22.95 13.17
N THR A 20 -6.67 -23.79 13.53
CA THR A 20 -8.00 -23.80 12.90
C THR A 20 -8.83 -22.56 13.24
N SER A 21 -8.38 -21.78 14.21
CA SER A 21 -8.95 -20.49 14.60
C SER A 21 -7.89 -19.62 15.27
N PHE A 22 -8.08 -18.32 15.23
CA PHE A 22 -7.30 -17.34 15.99
C PHE A 22 -8.17 -16.15 16.37
N TYR A 23 -7.66 -15.32 17.26
CA TYR A 23 -8.32 -14.10 17.71
C TYR A 23 -7.68 -12.86 17.12
N ILE A 24 -8.48 -11.84 16.96
CA ILE A 24 -8.04 -10.46 16.73
C ILE A 24 -8.49 -9.69 17.97
N ASP A 25 -7.56 -9.06 18.66
CA ASP A 25 -7.85 -8.33 19.89
C ASP A 25 -8.53 -6.97 19.63
N ASP A 26 -8.84 -6.23 20.67
CA ASP A 26 -9.47 -4.91 20.58
C ASP A 26 -8.57 -3.85 19.91
N GLN A 27 -7.29 -4.12 19.80
CA GLN A 27 -6.31 -3.27 19.10
C GLN A 27 -6.14 -3.65 17.62
N GLY A 28 -6.80 -4.73 17.18
CA GLY A 28 -6.70 -5.26 15.83
C GLY A 28 -5.48 -6.17 15.61
N LEU A 29 -4.83 -6.64 16.68
CA LEU A 29 -3.67 -7.51 16.59
C LEU A 29 -4.09 -8.98 16.64
N ILE A 30 -3.43 -9.80 15.83
CA ILE A 30 -3.64 -11.25 15.85
C ILE A 30 -3.02 -11.83 17.12
N THR A 31 -3.79 -12.61 17.88
CA THR A 31 -3.36 -13.26 19.10
C THR A 31 -3.86 -14.70 19.20
N ARG A 32 -3.14 -15.54 19.96
CA ARG A 32 -3.59 -16.87 20.36
C ARG A 32 -4.33 -16.84 21.69
N ASP A 33 -4.16 -15.77 22.46
CA ASP A 33 -4.81 -15.60 23.74
C ASP A 33 -6.28 -15.26 23.55
N LYS A 34 -7.14 -16.06 24.19
CA LYS A 34 -8.58 -15.89 24.10
C LYS A 34 -9.02 -14.61 24.82
N PRO A 35 -9.58 -13.61 24.12
CA PRO A 35 -10.16 -12.42 24.76
C PRO A 35 -11.33 -12.79 25.68
N LYS A 36 -11.60 -11.94 26.67
CA LYS A 36 -12.75 -12.15 27.59
C LYS A 36 -14.10 -12.12 26.86
N THR A 37 -14.21 -11.24 25.87
CA THR A 37 -15.38 -11.09 25.02
C THR A 37 -14.93 -10.96 23.57
N PHE A 38 -15.61 -11.61 22.64
CA PHE A 38 -15.32 -11.56 21.22
C PHE A 38 -16.54 -11.93 20.41
N GLU A 39 -16.55 -11.49 19.18
CA GLU A 39 -17.53 -11.89 18.16
C GLU A 39 -16.93 -12.99 17.29
N ILE A 40 -17.75 -13.97 16.91
CA ILE A 40 -17.31 -15.06 16.03
C ILE A 40 -17.60 -14.67 14.59
N VAL A 41 -16.55 -14.72 13.76
CA VAL A 41 -16.64 -14.56 12.31
C VAL A 41 -16.39 -15.92 11.67
N ASP A 42 -17.45 -16.55 11.20
CA ASP A 42 -17.36 -17.78 10.40
C ASP A 42 -17.00 -17.42 8.96
N CYS A 43 -15.78 -17.81 8.55
CA CYS A 43 -15.29 -17.56 7.20
C CYS A 43 -15.92 -18.48 6.14
N ASN A 44 -16.79 -19.42 6.53
CA ASN A 44 -17.52 -20.31 5.64
C ASN A 44 -16.64 -20.97 4.57
N LYS A 45 -15.48 -21.48 4.97
CA LYS A 45 -14.44 -22.09 4.12
C LYS A 45 -13.83 -21.14 3.08
N ALA A 46 -14.00 -19.82 3.21
CA ALA A 46 -13.29 -18.86 2.39
C ALA A 46 -11.78 -18.95 2.60
N TYR A 47 -11.04 -18.47 1.62
CA TYR A 47 -9.59 -18.36 1.74
C TYR A 47 -9.22 -17.19 2.66
N LEU A 48 -8.25 -17.44 3.54
CA LEU A 48 -7.65 -16.43 4.40
C LEU A 48 -6.18 -16.33 4.05
N SER A 49 -5.72 -15.15 3.67
CA SER A 49 -4.32 -14.85 3.37
C SER A 49 -3.81 -13.69 4.23
N PRO A 50 -2.48 -13.55 4.37
CA PRO A 50 -1.92 -12.24 4.72
C PRO A 50 -2.39 -11.18 3.74
N GLY A 51 -2.34 -9.91 4.14
CA GLY A 51 -2.62 -8.81 3.23
C GLY A 51 -1.67 -8.84 2.02
N TRP A 52 -2.20 -8.59 0.84
CA TRP A 52 -1.43 -8.61 -0.39
C TRP A 52 -0.55 -7.36 -0.52
N THR A 53 0.54 -7.48 -1.26
CA THR A 53 1.39 -6.37 -1.68
C THR A 53 1.24 -6.17 -3.17
N ASP A 54 0.83 -4.97 -3.59
CA ASP A 54 0.90 -4.55 -4.98
C ASP A 54 2.23 -3.82 -5.22
N LEU A 55 3.08 -4.39 -6.06
CA LEU A 55 4.41 -3.87 -6.32
C LEU A 55 4.47 -2.82 -7.43
N HIS A 56 3.35 -2.56 -8.12
CA HIS A 56 3.31 -1.60 -9.22
C HIS A 56 1.93 -0.99 -9.36
N VAL A 57 1.73 0.14 -8.72
CA VAL A 57 0.49 0.91 -8.80
C VAL A 57 0.79 2.40 -8.88
N HIS A 58 -0.13 3.17 -9.43
CA HIS A 58 -0.06 4.63 -9.40
C HIS A 58 -1.22 5.15 -8.57
N ILE A 59 -0.92 5.76 -7.42
CA ILE A 59 -1.91 6.14 -6.42
C ILE A 59 -2.01 7.64 -6.17
N TRP A 60 -1.29 8.43 -6.91
CA TRP A 60 -1.37 9.89 -6.79
C TRP A 60 -2.56 10.44 -7.59
N HIS A 61 -3.76 10.05 -7.14
CA HIS A 61 -5.01 10.51 -7.78
C HIS A 61 -5.10 12.04 -7.79
N GLY A 62 -5.29 12.62 -8.96
CA GLY A 62 -5.30 14.06 -9.18
C GLY A 62 -3.91 14.68 -9.39
N GLY A 63 -2.83 13.95 -9.10
CA GLY A 63 -1.46 14.37 -9.38
C GLY A 63 -0.93 13.82 -10.71
N THR A 64 -1.50 12.72 -11.20
CA THR A 64 -1.14 12.15 -12.51
C THR A 64 -2.39 11.75 -13.31
N ASP A 65 -2.22 11.62 -14.63
CA ASP A 65 -3.31 11.22 -15.53
C ASP A 65 -3.73 9.75 -15.39
N ILE A 66 -2.90 8.90 -14.79
CA ILE A 66 -3.10 7.44 -14.75
C ILE A 66 -3.41 6.89 -13.37
N SER A 67 -3.34 7.72 -12.34
CA SER A 67 -3.46 7.25 -10.94
C SER A 67 -4.91 7.07 -10.51
N ILE A 68 -5.10 6.11 -9.60
CA ILE A 68 -6.34 5.88 -8.87
C ILE A 68 -6.17 6.30 -7.40
N ARG A 69 -7.24 6.26 -6.64
CA ARG A 69 -7.16 6.47 -5.19
C ARG A 69 -6.53 5.28 -4.50
N ALA A 70 -5.68 5.52 -3.49
CA ALA A 70 -4.98 4.46 -2.77
C ALA A 70 -5.94 3.44 -2.13
N ASP A 71 -7.06 3.89 -1.53
CA ASP A 71 -8.06 3.01 -0.93
C ASP A 71 -8.78 2.13 -1.95
N GLU A 72 -8.89 2.56 -3.21
CA GLU A 72 -9.46 1.74 -4.30
C GLU A 72 -8.53 0.61 -4.73
N ALA A 73 -7.20 0.84 -4.68
CA ALA A 73 -6.20 -0.19 -4.94
C ALA A 73 -5.89 -1.05 -3.71
N GLY A 74 -6.04 -0.47 -2.52
CA GLY A 74 -5.62 -1.00 -1.24
C GLY A 74 -6.63 -1.92 -0.56
N PHE A 75 -7.05 -1.57 0.65
CA PHE A 75 -7.89 -2.42 1.51
C PHE A 75 -9.18 -2.92 0.87
N LYS A 76 -9.80 -2.14 -0.02
CA LYS A 76 -10.98 -2.58 -0.77
C LYS A 76 -10.72 -3.81 -1.67
N ARG A 77 -9.46 -4.11 -1.95
CA ARG A 77 -9.00 -5.24 -2.77
C ARG A 77 -8.22 -6.28 -1.98
N GLY A 78 -8.11 -6.12 -0.67
CA GLY A 78 -7.30 -7.00 0.19
C GLY A 78 -5.79 -6.71 0.09
N VAL A 79 -5.41 -5.60 -0.52
CA VAL A 79 -4.02 -5.14 -0.59
C VAL A 79 -3.74 -4.24 0.61
N THR A 80 -2.73 -4.59 1.40
CA THR A 80 -2.35 -3.84 2.61
C THR A 80 -1.09 -3.02 2.41
N THR A 81 -0.31 -3.35 1.38
CA THR A 81 0.92 -2.64 1.02
C THR A 81 0.89 -2.28 -0.45
N LEU A 82 1.08 -1.00 -0.75
CA LEU A 82 1.12 -0.46 -2.11
C LEU A 82 2.51 0.09 -2.39
N VAL A 83 3.05 -0.19 -3.58
CA VAL A 83 4.29 0.42 -4.05
C VAL A 83 3.96 1.30 -5.25
N ASP A 84 3.96 2.62 -5.02
CA ASP A 84 3.77 3.59 -6.10
C ASP A 84 4.97 3.52 -7.06
N ALA A 85 4.69 3.29 -8.32
CA ALA A 85 5.70 3.01 -9.34
C ALA A 85 6.27 4.30 -9.97
N GLY A 86 6.56 5.30 -9.17
CA GLY A 86 7.20 6.52 -9.62
C GLY A 86 6.23 7.57 -10.16
N SER A 87 5.05 7.69 -9.58
CA SER A 87 4.10 8.74 -9.96
C SER A 87 4.66 10.15 -9.78
N ALA A 88 5.51 10.37 -8.77
CA ALA A 88 6.14 11.65 -8.47
C ALA A 88 7.64 11.63 -8.73
N GLY A 89 8.16 12.76 -9.21
CA GLY A 89 9.58 13.06 -9.24
C GLY A 89 10.01 13.96 -8.07
N GLU A 90 11.28 14.37 -8.04
CA GLU A 90 11.85 15.11 -6.93
C GLU A 90 11.11 16.42 -6.62
N ALA A 91 10.63 17.12 -7.64
CA ALA A 91 9.94 18.40 -7.48
C ALA A 91 8.50 18.24 -6.95
N THR A 92 7.92 17.05 -7.06
CA THR A 92 6.50 16.79 -6.77
C THR A 92 6.27 15.75 -5.68
N PHE A 93 7.32 15.05 -5.25
CA PHE A 93 7.22 13.94 -4.28
C PHE A 93 6.61 14.37 -2.95
N HIS A 94 6.92 15.54 -2.48
CA HIS A 94 6.38 16.04 -1.22
C HIS A 94 4.83 16.13 -1.26
N GLY A 95 4.25 16.45 -2.41
CA GLY A 95 2.79 16.43 -2.58
C GLY A 95 2.20 15.01 -2.50
N LEU A 96 2.84 14.04 -3.15
CA LEU A 96 2.46 12.63 -3.00
C LEU A 96 2.56 12.17 -1.54
N ARG A 97 3.67 12.49 -0.86
CA ARG A 97 3.88 12.12 0.54
C ARG A 97 2.82 12.71 1.45
N GLU A 98 2.69 14.04 1.46
CA GLU A 98 1.84 14.75 2.42
C GLU A 98 0.35 14.49 2.21
N TYR A 99 -0.11 14.46 0.96
CA TYR A 99 -1.54 14.41 0.66
C TYR A 99 -2.05 13.01 0.34
N VAL A 100 -1.17 12.05 0.09
CA VAL A 100 -1.56 10.67 -0.16
C VAL A 100 -0.93 9.74 0.86
N ILE A 101 0.40 9.57 0.87
CA ILE A 101 1.05 8.52 1.67
C ILE A 101 0.72 8.66 3.16
N GLU A 102 0.89 9.85 3.73
CA GLU A 102 0.68 10.11 5.17
C GLU A 102 -0.81 10.11 5.59
N ARG A 103 -1.73 10.05 4.64
CA ARG A 103 -3.18 10.10 4.90
C ARG A 103 -3.86 8.74 4.76
N GLN A 104 -3.17 7.74 4.27
CA GLN A 104 -3.73 6.42 4.03
C GLN A 104 -3.49 5.49 5.22
N ARG A 105 -4.31 4.44 5.27
CA ARG A 105 -4.21 3.36 6.26
C ARG A 105 -3.32 2.23 5.75
N GLU A 106 -3.18 2.11 4.44
CA GLU A 106 -2.29 1.18 3.77
C GLU A 106 -0.83 1.56 4.04
N THR A 107 0.03 0.55 4.12
CA THR A 107 1.46 0.79 4.06
C THR A 107 1.83 1.18 2.63
N ILE A 108 2.32 2.39 2.43
CA ILE A 108 2.70 2.86 1.10
C ILE A 108 4.22 3.03 1.04
N LYS A 109 4.80 2.44 0.02
CA LYS A 109 6.18 2.69 -0.44
C LYS A 109 6.10 3.33 -1.81
N ALA A 110 7.15 4.05 -2.20
CA ALA A 110 7.18 4.68 -3.51
C ALA A 110 8.57 4.60 -4.12
N PHE A 111 8.61 4.34 -5.41
CA PHE A 111 9.75 4.72 -6.23
C PHE A 111 9.66 6.21 -6.54
N ILE A 112 10.80 6.85 -6.69
CA ILE A 112 10.85 8.22 -7.19
C ILE A 112 11.18 8.20 -8.68
N ASN A 113 10.44 8.98 -9.46
CA ASN A 113 10.73 9.15 -10.86
C ASN A 113 11.98 10.02 -11.03
N ILE A 114 12.85 9.65 -11.99
CA ILE A 114 14.04 10.46 -12.31
C ILE A 114 13.67 11.80 -12.99
N GLY A 115 12.54 11.85 -13.66
CA GLY A 115 11.97 13.10 -14.16
C GLY A 115 11.38 13.92 -13.03
N SER A 116 11.80 15.15 -12.87
CA SER A 116 11.48 16.06 -11.74
C SER A 116 9.99 16.14 -11.41
N ILE A 117 9.14 16.13 -12.41
CA ILE A 117 7.68 16.24 -12.24
C ILE A 117 6.97 14.88 -12.14
N GLY A 118 7.68 13.76 -12.38
CA GLY A 118 7.06 12.45 -12.45
C GLY A 118 6.08 12.28 -13.61
N LEU A 119 4.99 11.56 -13.38
CA LEU A 119 4.02 11.13 -14.40
C LEU A 119 2.81 12.07 -14.55
N VAL A 120 2.95 13.34 -14.23
CA VAL A 120 1.84 14.33 -14.19
C VAL A 120 1.01 14.33 -15.48
N ALA A 121 1.64 14.20 -16.63
CA ALA A 121 0.97 14.24 -17.94
C ALA A 121 1.40 13.10 -18.87
N CYS A 122 1.68 11.92 -18.33
CA CYS A 122 2.27 10.81 -19.08
C CYS A 122 1.40 10.28 -20.22
N ASN A 123 0.09 10.53 -20.19
CA ASN A 123 -0.83 10.21 -21.32
C ASN A 123 -0.75 11.20 -22.48
N ARG A 124 -0.02 12.31 -22.34
CA ARG A 124 -0.01 13.41 -23.33
C ARG A 124 1.37 13.68 -23.86
N VAL A 125 2.39 13.56 -23.01
CA VAL A 125 3.78 13.84 -23.35
C VAL A 125 4.69 12.73 -22.82
N PRO A 126 5.82 12.48 -23.49
CA PRO A 126 6.81 11.55 -22.95
C PRO A 126 7.27 11.96 -21.54
N GLU A 127 7.55 10.98 -20.69
CA GLU A 127 7.95 11.14 -19.30
C GLU A 127 9.20 12.00 -19.14
N LEU A 128 10.19 11.82 -20.04
CA LEU A 128 11.42 12.58 -20.10
C LEU A 128 11.47 13.41 -21.39
N ILE A 129 10.56 14.38 -21.49
CA ILE A 129 10.44 15.22 -22.67
C ILE A 129 11.63 16.19 -22.84
N ASP A 130 12.31 16.53 -21.72
CA ASP A 130 13.38 17.51 -21.70
C ASP A 130 14.38 17.11 -20.60
N ASP A 131 15.66 17.09 -20.94
CA ASP A 131 16.77 16.72 -20.03
C ASP A 131 16.91 17.66 -18.83
N ARG A 132 16.40 18.89 -18.94
CA ARG A 132 16.34 19.84 -17.83
C ARG A 132 15.42 19.40 -16.69
N PHE A 133 14.54 18.41 -16.95
CA PHE A 133 13.73 17.77 -15.91
C PHE A 133 14.44 16.63 -15.19
N ILE A 134 15.75 16.46 -15.37
CA ILE A 134 16.54 15.45 -14.66
C ILE A 134 17.49 16.17 -13.72
N ASP A 135 17.26 16.02 -12.41
CA ASP A 135 18.15 16.51 -11.36
C ASP A 135 18.50 15.37 -10.41
N VAL A 136 19.61 14.71 -10.66
CA VAL A 136 20.06 13.55 -9.88
C VAL A 136 20.37 13.93 -8.43
N ASP A 137 20.99 15.07 -8.20
CA ASP A 137 21.38 15.49 -6.84
C ASP A 137 20.16 15.80 -5.98
N ARG A 138 19.14 16.43 -6.55
CA ARG A 138 17.87 16.65 -5.87
C ARG A 138 17.11 15.35 -5.64
N THR A 139 17.08 14.47 -6.64
CA THR A 139 16.45 13.16 -6.52
C THR A 139 17.06 12.37 -5.37
N LEU A 140 18.39 12.31 -5.28
CA LEU A 140 19.08 11.63 -4.18
C LEU A 140 18.77 12.24 -2.82
N ARG A 141 18.72 13.57 -2.71
CA ARG A 141 18.32 14.24 -1.46
C ARG A 141 16.92 13.87 -1.04
N VAL A 142 15.96 13.89 -1.95
CA VAL A 142 14.57 13.49 -1.64
C VAL A 142 14.49 12.05 -1.18
N ILE A 143 15.25 11.13 -1.78
CA ILE A 143 15.34 9.74 -1.32
C ILE A 143 15.89 9.67 0.11
N GLU A 144 16.97 10.41 0.40
CA GLU A 144 17.61 10.40 1.72
C GLU A 144 16.69 10.94 2.82
N GLU A 145 15.94 11.98 2.54
CA GLU A 145 15.01 12.63 3.46
C GLU A 145 13.73 11.79 3.73
N ASN A 146 13.48 10.75 2.93
CA ASN A 146 12.24 9.96 2.98
C ASN A 146 12.47 8.44 3.14
N LYS A 147 13.58 8.05 3.76
CA LYS A 147 13.91 6.63 4.08
C LYS A 147 13.04 6.07 5.20
#